data_a500a900bf4a13cd76e9d3f230bcca37
#
_entry.id   a500a900bf4a13cd76e9d3f230bcca37
#
_cell.length_a   1.000
_cell.length_b   1.000
_cell.length_c   1.000
_cell.angle_alpha   90.00
_cell.angle_beta   90.00
_cell.angle_gamma   90.00
#
_symmetry.space_group_name_H-M   'P 1'
#
loop_
_entity.id
_entity.type
_entity.pdbx_description
1 polymer ?
#
loop_
_entity_poly.entity_id
_entity_poly.type
_entity_poly.pdbx_seq_one_letter_code
_entity_poly.pdbx_strand_id
1 'polypeptide(L)'
;KLLQMANGSVYDEDGEAVTIHEAKADALDEIIACNEGKSVMAIYSYRHDRATLLRRHPEARELKTPEDIRDWNAGKISLLLVHPASAGHGLNLQHGGHIVVWYGLTWSLEQYQQTNKRLHRPGQTEPVILHHLIAKDTVDEDVMRALERKSTGQEGMLQAVKARLRRYRDDIKG
;
A
#
# COMPACT_ATOMS: atom_id res chain seq x y z
N LYS A 1 6.24 7.03 16.68
CA LYS A 1 6.51 8.45 16.34
C LYS A 1 7.41 8.62 15.11
N LEU A 2 8.52 7.85 14.94
CA LEU A 2 9.44 8.03 13.79
C LEU A 2 8.76 7.90 12.42
N LEU A 3 7.88 6.90 12.22
CA LEU A 3 7.10 6.77 10.97
C LEU A 3 6.12 7.93 10.75
N GLN A 4 5.57 8.50 11.81
CA GLN A 4 4.72 9.68 11.70
C GLN A 4 5.53 10.87 11.21
N MET A 5 6.73 11.09 11.79
CA MET A 5 7.65 12.14 11.34
C MET A 5 8.06 11.95 9.87
N ALA A 6 8.39 10.73 9.47
CA ALA A 6 8.72 10.41 8.08
C ALA A 6 7.56 10.69 7.11
N ASN A 7 6.30 10.58 7.58
CA ASN A 7 5.11 10.94 6.81
C ASN A 7 4.78 12.44 6.85
N GLY A 8 5.48 13.23 7.67
CA GLY A 8 5.39 14.68 7.69
C GLY A 8 4.63 15.30 8.85
N SER A 9 4.12 14.52 9.80
CA SER A 9 3.43 15.06 10.98
C SER A 9 3.65 14.20 12.22
N VAL A 10 3.46 14.79 13.40
CA VAL A 10 3.43 14.08 14.68
C VAL A 10 2.21 14.52 15.48
N TYR A 11 1.78 13.68 16.42
CA TYR A 11 0.78 14.07 17.40
C TYR A 11 1.48 14.68 18.62
N ASP A 12 1.02 15.84 19.05
CA ASP A 12 1.44 16.50 20.29
C ASP A 12 0.86 15.81 21.54
N GLU A 13 0.99 16.45 22.69
CA GLU A 13 0.51 15.91 23.98
C GLU A 13 -1.03 15.92 24.07
N ASP A 14 -1.69 16.82 23.36
CA ASP A 14 -3.16 16.92 23.28
C ASP A 14 -3.76 15.99 22.21
N GLY A 15 -2.91 15.31 21.43
CA GLY A 15 -3.31 14.40 20.35
C GLY A 15 -3.62 15.11 19.04
N GLU A 16 -3.30 16.40 18.93
CA GLU A 16 -3.43 17.17 17.72
C GLU A 16 -2.26 16.93 16.76
N ALA A 17 -2.52 16.95 15.48
CA ALA A 17 -1.49 16.71 14.46
C ALA A 17 -0.72 17.99 14.15
N VAL A 18 0.58 17.98 14.43
CA VAL A 18 1.51 19.06 14.07
C VAL A 18 2.25 18.66 12.80
N THR A 19 2.08 19.43 11.74
CA THR A 19 2.77 19.22 10.45
C THR A 19 4.23 19.69 10.56
N ILE A 20 5.16 18.85 10.16
CA ILE A 20 6.60 19.12 10.11
C ILE A 20 7.03 19.43 8.67
N HIS A 21 6.55 18.63 7.70
CA HIS A 21 6.80 18.80 6.26
C HIS A 21 5.71 18.11 5.45
N GLU A 22 5.63 18.42 4.16
CA GLU A 22 4.68 17.80 3.22
C GLU A 22 5.39 17.07 2.05
N ALA A 23 6.68 16.73 2.19
CA ALA A 23 7.49 16.17 1.10
C ALA A 23 6.90 14.91 0.45
N LYS A 24 6.25 14.01 1.23
CA LYS A 24 5.56 12.85 0.66
C LYS A 24 4.27 13.23 -0.08
N ALA A 25 3.59 14.29 0.37
CA ALA A 25 2.41 14.78 -0.32
C ALA A 25 2.79 15.42 -1.66
N ASP A 26 3.89 16.18 -1.70
CA ASP A 26 4.44 16.73 -2.95
C ASP A 26 4.83 15.62 -3.93
N ALA A 27 5.51 14.57 -3.44
CA ALA A 27 5.87 13.41 -4.26
C ALA A 27 4.63 12.64 -4.78
N LEU A 28 3.55 12.56 -4.01
CA LEU A 28 2.29 11.98 -4.48
C LEU A 28 1.66 12.84 -5.58
N ASP A 29 1.67 14.17 -5.43
CA ASP A 29 1.16 15.09 -6.45
C ASP A 29 1.91 14.92 -7.78
N GLU A 30 3.24 14.76 -7.73
CA GLU A 30 4.07 14.48 -8.91
C GLU A 30 3.68 13.15 -9.58
N ILE A 31 3.46 12.08 -8.78
CA ILE A 31 3.03 10.79 -9.32
C ILE A 31 1.65 10.91 -9.98
N ILE A 32 0.71 11.62 -9.37
CA ILE A 32 -0.64 11.84 -9.94
C ILE A 32 -0.52 12.62 -11.25
N ALA A 33 0.26 13.71 -11.28
CA ALA A 33 0.47 14.53 -12.46
C ALA A 33 1.13 13.73 -13.61
N CYS A 34 2.12 12.89 -13.31
CA CYS A 34 2.77 12.02 -14.30
C CYS A 34 1.84 10.91 -14.84
N ASN A 35 0.72 10.66 -14.17
CA ASN A 35 -0.25 9.62 -14.54
C ASN A 35 -1.65 10.20 -14.79
N GLU A 36 -1.72 11.39 -15.38
CA GLU A 36 -2.98 12.07 -15.69
C GLU A 36 -3.96 11.14 -16.43
N GLY A 37 -5.21 11.16 -15.99
CA GLY A 37 -6.28 10.31 -16.54
C GLY A 37 -6.28 8.87 -16.04
N LYS A 38 -5.33 8.47 -15.19
CA LYS A 38 -5.31 7.15 -14.55
C LYS A 38 -5.69 7.23 -13.08
N SER A 39 -6.39 6.20 -12.61
CA SER A 39 -6.74 6.09 -11.19
C SER A 39 -5.56 5.64 -10.34
N VAL A 40 -5.33 6.30 -9.22
CA VAL A 40 -4.26 6.03 -8.26
C VAL A 40 -4.85 5.57 -6.94
N MET A 41 -4.30 4.49 -6.36
CA MET A 41 -4.63 4.03 -5.02
C MET A 41 -3.50 4.44 -4.07
N ALA A 42 -3.78 5.37 -3.14
CA ALA A 42 -2.83 5.82 -2.13
C ALA A 42 -3.09 5.13 -0.79
N ILE A 43 -2.05 4.48 -0.26
CA ILE A 43 -2.10 3.75 1.00
C ILE A 43 -1.56 4.65 2.11
N TYR A 44 -2.40 5.01 3.07
CA TYR A 44 -2.07 5.85 4.20
C TYR A 44 -2.06 5.04 5.50
N SER A 45 -1.33 5.51 6.53
CA SER A 45 -1.19 4.79 7.81
C SER A 45 -1.78 5.55 8.99
N TYR A 46 -1.80 6.88 8.94
CA TYR A 46 -2.20 7.72 10.08
C TYR A 46 -3.36 8.66 9.74
N ARG A 47 -4.08 9.12 10.78
CA ARG A 47 -5.17 10.10 10.59
C ARG A 47 -4.68 11.40 9.97
N HIS A 48 -3.48 11.86 10.33
CA HIS A 48 -2.88 13.06 9.75
C HIS A 48 -2.54 12.87 8.27
N ASP A 49 -2.04 11.68 7.84
CA ASP A 49 -1.82 11.38 6.43
C ASP A 49 -3.12 11.59 5.64
N ARG A 50 -4.20 10.93 6.12
CA ARG A 50 -5.53 11.05 5.52
C ARG A 50 -6.01 12.51 5.46
N ALA A 51 -5.85 13.27 6.55
CA ALA A 51 -6.27 14.67 6.61
C ALA A 51 -5.49 15.52 5.60
N THR A 52 -4.18 15.34 5.49
CA THR A 52 -3.33 16.00 4.51
C THR A 52 -3.76 15.68 3.09
N LEU A 53 -3.97 14.39 2.79
CA LEU A 53 -4.36 13.93 1.45
C LEU A 53 -5.73 14.47 1.03
N LEU A 54 -6.73 14.44 1.91
CA LEU A 54 -8.07 15.00 1.62
C LEU A 54 -8.06 16.52 1.50
N ARG A 55 -7.19 17.23 2.21
CA ARG A 55 -7.02 18.68 2.09
C ARG A 55 -6.41 19.06 0.73
N ARG A 56 -5.42 18.30 0.25
CA ARG A 56 -4.73 18.55 -1.04
C ARG A 56 -5.55 18.06 -2.23
N HIS A 57 -6.29 16.97 -2.04
CA HIS A 57 -7.13 16.32 -3.06
C HIS A 57 -8.58 16.20 -2.57
N PRO A 58 -9.38 17.28 -2.63
CA PRO A 58 -10.78 17.23 -2.18
C PRO A 58 -11.65 16.23 -2.95
N GLU A 59 -11.23 15.87 -4.19
CA GLU A 59 -11.89 14.86 -5.03
C GLU A 59 -11.56 13.42 -4.60
N ALA A 60 -10.53 13.23 -3.76
CA ALA A 60 -10.14 11.89 -3.30
C ALA A 60 -11.25 11.25 -2.48
N ARG A 61 -11.41 9.95 -2.64
CA ARG A 61 -12.39 9.17 -1.88
C ARG A 61 -11.70 8.13 -1.02
N GLU A 62 -12.12 8.02 0.23
CA GLU A 62 -11.65 6.98 1.14
C GLU A 62 -12.46 5.69 0.95
N LEU A 63 -11.76 4.55 0.91
CA LEU A 63 -12.40 3.24 0.81
C LEU A 63 -13.09 2.87 2.13
N LYS A 64 -14.40 2.96 2.19
CA LYS A 64 -15.23 2.66 3.38
C LYS A 64 -16.41 1.75 3.10
N THR A 65 -17.01 1.87 1.94
CA THR A 65 -18.28 1.25 1.61
C THR A 65 -18.19 0.36 0.37
N PRO A 66 -19.11 -0.58 0.19
CA PRO A 66 -19.23 -1.33 -1.07
C PRO A 66 -19.46 -0.44 -2.30
N GLU A 67 -20.02 0.75 -2.12
CA GLU A 67 -20.19 1.71 -3.19
C GLU A 67 -18.87 2.28 -3.67
N ASP A 68 -17.94 2.57 -2.75
CA ASP A 68 -16.58 3.03 -3.11
C ASP A 68 -15.86 1.99 -3.98
N ILE A 69 -16.06 0.69 -3.70
CA ILE A 69 -15.50 -0.40 -4.49
C ILE A 69 -16.10 -0.42 -5.91
N ARG A 70 -17.43 -0.27 -6.01
CA ARG A 70 -18.11 -0.23 -7.31
C ARG A 70 -17.68 0.96 -8.15
N ASP A 71 -17.63 2.14 -7.52
CA ASP A 71 -17.24 3.38 -8.20
C ASP A 71 -15.76 3.37 -8.60
N TRP A 72 -14.88 2.83 -7.74
CA TRP A 72 -13.48 2.60 -8.11
C TRP A 72 -13.34 1.68 -9.32
N ASN A 73 -13.97 0.51 -9.29
CA ASN A 73 -13.91 -0.45 -10.38
C ASN A 73 -14.59 0.04 -11.68
N ALA A 74 -15.49 1.03 -11.57
CA ALA A 74 -16.09 1.71 -12.70
C ALA A 74 -15.27 2.90 -13.23
N GLY A 75 -14.07 3.15 -12.67
CA GLY A 75 -13.18 4.25 -13.07
C GLY A 75 -13.69 5.65 -12.71
N LYS A 76 -14.61 5.77 -11.73
CA LYS A 76 -15.17 7.06 -11.30
C LYS A 76 -14.36 7.77 -10.22
N ILE A 77 -13.36 7.09 -9.66
CA ILE A 77 -12.50 7.62 -8.59
C ILE A 77 -11.09 7.75 -9.14
N SER A 78 -10.59 8.98 -9.22
CA SER A 78 -9.23 9.28 -9.67
C SER A 78 -8.19 8.97 -8.59
N LEU A 79 -8.49 9.26 -7.32
CA LEU A 79 -7.62 8.99 -6.18
C LEU A 79 -8.41 8.27 -5.08
N LEU A 80 -8.07 6.99 -4.84
CA LEU A 80 -8.65 6.19 -3.77
C LEU A 80 -7.69 6.12 -2.59
N LEU A 81 -8.14 6.56 -1.42
CA LEU A 81 -7.39 6.47 -0.16
C LEU A 81 -7.75 5.17 0.56
N VAL A 82 -6.74 4.36 0.90
CA VAL A 82 -6.92 3.06 1.53
C VAL A 82 -6.05 2.94 2.77
N HIS A 83 -6.65 2.56 3.89
CA HIS A 83 -5.91 2.15 5.08
C HIS A 83 -5.63 0.64 5.00
N PRO A 84 -4.40 0.13 5.28
CA PRO A 84 -4.09 -1.30 5.15
C PRO A 84 -5.02 -2.22 5.93
N ALA A 85 -5.48 -1.79 7.12
CA ALA A 85 -6.42 -2.57 7.93
C ALA A 85 -7.82 -2.69 7.28
N SER A 86 -8.27 -1.69 6.53
CA SER A 86 -9.56 -1.74 5.83
C SER A 86 -9.51 -2.67 4.61
N ALA A 87 -8.32 -2.93 4.08
CA ALA A 87 -8.11 -3.84 2.96
C ALA A 87 -8.22 -5.34 3.33
N GLY A 88 -8.51 -5.67 4.61
CA GLY A 88 -8.41 -7.03 5.15
C GLY A 88 -9.39 -8.07 4.61
N HIS A 89 -10.53 -7.71 4.02
CA HIS A 89 -11.58 -8.66 3.71
C HIS A 89 -11.91 -8.71 2.21
N GLY A 90 -11.19 -9.55 1.46
CA GLY A 90 -11.64 -10.07 0.13
C GLY A 90 -11.99 -9.04 -0.96
N LEU A 91 -11.70 -7.76 -0.77
CA LEU A 91 -12.08 -6.69 -1.69
C LEU A 91 -11.41 -6.85 -3.05
N ASN A 92 -12.17 -6.71 -4.11
CA ASN A 92 -11.69 -6.76 -5.50
C ASN A 92 -11.57 -5.33 -6.01
N LEU A 93 -10.34 -4.84 -6.19
CA LEU A 93 -10.05 -3.48 -6.68
C LEU A 93 -9.31 -3.47 -8.03
N GLN A 94 -9.11 -4.64 -8.65
CA GLN A 94 -8.27 -4.81 -9.84
C GLN A 94 -8.78 -4.11 -11.11
N HIS A 95 -10.05 -3.71 -11.16
CA HIS A 95 -10.61 -3.11 -12.37
C HIS A 95 -10.55 -1.58 -12.39
N GLY A 96 -10.34 -0.94 -11.24
CA GLY A 96 -10.37 0.52 -11.12
C GLY A 96 -9.04 1.21 -11.43
N GLY A 97 -7.93 0.48 -11.34
CA GLY A 97 -6.60 1.04 -11.58
C GLY A 97 -5.49 0.01 -11.39
N HIS A 98 -4.26 0.43 -11.69
CA HIS A 98 -3.07 -0.42 -11.57
C HIS A 98 -1.88 0.30 -10.90
N ILE A 99 -2.09 1.54 -10.42
CA ILE A 99 -1.05 2.34 -9.74
C ILE A 99 -1.34 2.38 -8.26
N VAL A 100 -0.38 1.93 -7.47
CA VAL A 100 -0.43 1.93 -6.00
C VAL A 100 0.68 2.80 -5.46
N VAL A 101 0.37 3.71 -4.55
CA VAL A 101 1.34 4.55 -3.86
C VAL A 101 1.27 4.28 -2.36
N TRP A 102 2.31 3.70 -1.80
CA TRP A 102 2.48 3.59 -0.35
C TRP A 102 2.98 4.94 0.19
N TYR A 103 2.02 5.78 0.58
CA TYR A 103 2.29 7.06 1.26
C TYR A 103 2.81 6.84 2.68
N GLY A 104 2.16 5.94 3.42
CA GLY A 104 2.60 5.50 4.74
C GLY A 104 2.93 4.01 4.73
N LEU A 105 4.17 3.65 5.12
CA LEU A 105 4.64 2.27 5.16
C LEU A 105 4.12 1.52 6.39
N THR A 106 4.10 0.18 6.33
CA THR A 106 3.74 -0.71 7.44
C THR A 106 4.87 -1.69 7.74
N TRP A 107 5.09 -2.01 9.02
CA TRP A 107 6.00 -3.08 9.45
C TRP A 107 5.45 -4.50 9.21
N SER A 108 4.14 -4.61 8.92
CA SER A 108 3.48 -5.88 8.70
C SER A 108 3.59 -6.33 7.26
N LEU A 109 4.41 -7.36 7.00
CA LEU A 109 4.49 -7.98 5.68
C LEU A 109 3.14 -8.53 5.23
N GLU A 110 2.34 -9.05 6.14
CA GLU A 110 1.02 -9.57 5.82
C GLU A 110 0.11 -8.47 5.29
N GLN A 111 0.00 -7.34 6.01
CA GLN A 111 -0.79 -6.19 5.55
C GLN A 111 -0.28 -5.65 4.21
N TYR A 112 1.05 -5.55 4.06
CA TYR A 112 1.68 -5.11 2.81
C TYR A 112 1.29 -6.01 1.64
N GLN A 113 1.45 -7.32 1.79
CA GLN A 113 1.12 -8.29 0.75
C GLN A 113 -0.38 -8.35 0.47
N GLN A 114 -1.23 -8.35 1.50
CA GLN A 114 -2.67 -8.36 1.35
C GLN A 114 -3.19 -7.13 0.61
N THR A 115 -2.66 -5.94 0.95
CA THR A 115 -3.04 -4.68 0.30
C THR A 115 -2.66 -4.71 -1.19
N ASN A 116 -1.43 -5.07 -1.52
CA ASN A 116 -0.96 -5.16 -2.92
C ASN A 116 -1.76 -6.17 -3.74
N LYS A 117 -2.13 -7.31 -3.13
CA LYS A 117 -2.96 -8.34 -3.77
C LYS A 117 -4.39 -7.89 -4.09
N ARG A 118 -4.84 -6.70 -3.68
CA ARG A 118 -6.16 -6.16 -4.06
C ARG A 118 -6.23 -5.73 -5.51
N LEU A 119 -5.11 -5.25 -6.05
CA LEU A 119 -4.97 -4.89 -7.46
C LEU A 119 -4.29 -5.99 -8.27
N HIS A 120 -3.27 -6.64 -7.70
CA HIS A 120 -2.52 -7.71 -8.37
C HIS A 120 -3.27 -9.05 -8.26
N ARG A 121 -4.31 -9.22 -9.09
CA ARG A 121 -5.21 -10.39 -9.09
C ARG A 121 -5.53 -10.85 -10.51
N PRO A 122 -5.99 -12.10 -10.70
CA PRO A 122 -6.58 -12.54 -11.97
C PRO A 122 -7.67 -11.56 -12.42
N GLY A 123 -7.61 -11.12 -13.67
CA GLY A 123 -8.50 -10.10 -14.26
C GLY A 123 -7.91 -8.70 -14.29
N GLN A 124 -6.76 -8.45 -13.69
CA GLN A 124 -5.96 -7.23 -13.94
C GLN A 124 -5.28 -7.36 -15.30
N THR A 125 -5.51 -6.41 -16.19
CA THR A 125 -5.00 -6.40 -17.58
C THR A 125 -3.72 -5.56 -17.72
N GLU A 126 -3.47 -4.65 -16.78
CA GLU A 126 -2.32 -3.75 -16.80
C GLU A 126 -1.26 -4.19 -15.78
N PRO A 127 0.03 -3.95 -16.05
CA PRO A 127 1.07 -4.16 -15.04
C PRO A 127 0.83 -3.29 -13.80
N VAL A 128 0.73 -3.90 -12.63
CA VAL A 128 0.58 -3.15 -11.38
C VAL A 128 1.90 -2.48 -11.00
N ILE A 129 1.88 -1.16 -10.88
CA ILE A 129 3.01 -0.34 -10.50
C ILE A 129 2.91 0.01 -9.02
N LEU A 130 3.93 -0.33 -8.25
CA LEU A 130 4.01 -0.02 -6.83
C LEU A 130 5.05 1.09 -6.59
N HIS A 131 4.60 2.26 -6.15
CA HIS A 131 5.45 3.34 -5.67
C HIS A 131 5.51 3.30 -4.15
N HIS A 132 6.70 3.47 -3.59
CA HIS A 132 6.92 3.62 -2.15
C HIS A 132 7.52 5.00 -1.89
N LEU A 133 6.81 5.84 -1.14
CA LEU A 133 7.32 7.14 -0.74
C LEU A 133 8.21 6.95 0.49
N ILE A 134 9.51 7.02 0.28
CA ILE A 134 10.53 6.79 1.30
C ILE A 134 11.21 8.11 1.60
N ALA A 135 11.10 8.58 2.83
CA ALA A 135 11.89 9.70 3.32
C ALA A 135 13.33 9.20 3.57
N LYS A 136 14.28 9.81 2.85
CA LYS A 136 15.69 9.45 2.93
C LYS A 136 16.25 9.66 4.34
N ASP A 137 17.15 8.78 4.76
CA ASP A 137 17.81 8.81 6.08
C ASP A 137 16.81 8.70 7.25
N THR A 138 15.68 8.03 7.04
CA THR A 138 14.64 7.81 8.07
C THR A 138 14.33 6.33 8.27
N VAL A 139 13.45 6.07 9.25
CA VAL A 139 12.92 4.74 9.56
C VAL A 139 12.16 4.08 8.37
N ASP A 140 11.75 4.83 7.35
CA ASP A 140 11.14 4.26 6.14
C ASP A 140 12.06 3.27 5.44
N GLU A 141 13.36 3.57 5.39
CA GLU A 141 14.36 2.66 4.79
C GLU A 141 14.49 1.36 5.61
N ASP A 142 14.39 1.44 6.93
CA ASP A 142 14.40 0.26 7.81
C ASP A 142 13.17 -0.61 7.59
N VAL A 143 12.00 0.01 7.42
CA VAL A 143 10.75 -0.70 7.11
C VAL A 143 10.87 -1.44 5.78
N MET A 144 11.37 -0.79 4.73
CA MET A 144 11.55 -1.43 3.42
C MET A 144 12.51 -2.61 3.51
N ARG A 145 13.67 -2.43 4.14
CA ARG A 145 14.63 -3.54 4.37
C ARG A 145 14.01 -4.70 5.16
N ALA A 146 13.16 -4.40 6.16
CA ALA A 146 12.49 -5.42 6.96
C ALA A 146 11.44 -6.20 6.14
N LEU A 147 10.67 -5.51 5.28
CA LEU A 147 9.69 -6.14 4.39
C LEU A 147 10.37 -7.06 3.37
N GLU A 148 11.46 -6.63 2.76
CA GLU A 148 12.25 -7.41 1.81
C GLU A 148 12.82 -8.68 2.47
N ARG A 149 13.46 -8.56 3.64
CA ARG A 149 13.99 -9.71 4.39
C ARG A 149 12.91 -10.72 4.77
N LYS A 150 11.75 -10.24 5.24
CA LYS A 150 10.62 -11.11 5.60
C LYS A 150 10.05 -11.82 4.38
N SER A 151 9.93 -11.13 3.25
CA SER A 151 9.46 -11.72 1.99
C SER A 151 10.41 -12.81 1.51
N THR A 152 11.70 -12.54 1.44
CA THR A 152 12.73 -13.52 1.04
C THR A 152 12.75 -14.72 1.98
N GLY A 153 12.62 -14.50 3.29
CA GLY A 153 12.54 -15.58 4.28
C GLY A 153 11.32 -16.48 4.10
N GLN A 154 10.15 -15.92 3.84
CA GLN A 154 8.94 -16.69 3.55
C GLN A 154 9.04 -17.49 2.25
N GLU A 155 9.55 -16.89 1.19
CA GLU A 155 9.79 -17.58 -0.09
C GLU A 155 10.77 -18.71 0.05
N GLY A 156 11.90 -18.49 0.74
CA GLY A 156 12.91 -19.50 1.00
C GLY A 156 12.34 -20.68 1.80
N MET A 157 11.55 -20.40 2.86
CA MET A 157 10.88 -21.45 3.65
C MET A 157 9.88 -22.24 2.80
N LEU A 158 9.07 -21.57 2.00
CA LEU A 158 8.09 -22.21 1.13
C LEU A 158 8.75 -23.09 0.08
N GLN A 159 9.86 -22.65 -0.53
CA GLN A 159 10.64 -23.46 -1.48
C GLN A 159 11.27 -24.68 -0.82
N ALA A 160 11.80 -24.53 0.39
CA ALA A 160 12.37 -25.68 1.16
C ALA A 160 11.29 -26.72 1.48
N VAL A 161 10.09 -26.30 1.92
CA VAL A 161 8.97 -27.21 2.17
C VAL A 161 8.50 -27.90 0.89
N LYS A 162 8.34 -27.16 -0.22
CA LYS A 162 7.98 -27.76 -1.52
C LYS A 162 9.01 -28.78 -2.00
N ALA A 163 10.30 -28.47 -1.86
CA ALA A 163 11.37 -29.39 -2.23
C ALA A 163 11.33 -30.69 -1.39
N ARG A 164 11.06 -30.56 -0.08
CA ARG A 164 10.92 -31.70 0.82
C ARG A 164 9.71 -32.56 0.47
N LEU A 165 8.57 -31.96 0.18
CA LEU A 165 7.34 -32.67 -0.24
C LEU A 165 7.54 -33.42 -1.57
N ARG A 166 8.27 -32.83 -2.52
CA ARG A 166 8.61 -33.51 -3.78
C ARG A 166 9.42 -34.78 -3.53
N ARG A 167 10.48 -34.72 -2.69
CA ARG A 167 11.30 -35.89 -2.33
C ARG A 167 10.42 -37.00 -1.73
N TYR A 168 9.58 -36.71 -0.74
CA TYR A 168 8.68 -37.72 -0.15
C TYR A 168 7.73 -38.33 -1.16
N ARG A 169 7.23 -37.58 -2.11
CA ARG A 169 6.34 -38.09 -3.16
C ARG A 169 7.07 -39.03 -4.11
N ASP A 170 8.32 -38.72 -4.43
CA ASP A 170 9.14 -39.53 -5.35
C ASP A 170 9.57 -40.82 -4.66
N ASP A 171 9.90 -40.80 -3.36
CA ASP A 171 10.18 -41.98 -2.54
C ASP A 171 9.00 -42.96 -2.37
N ILE A 172 7.75 -42.47 -2.45
CA ILE A 172 6.52 -43.31 -2.36
C ILE A 172 6.20 -43.97 -3.71
N LYS A 173 6.71 -43.46 -4.82
CA LYS A 173 6.42 -43.96 -6.16
C LYS A 173 7.46 -44.95 -6.71
N GLY A 174 8.61 -45.12 -6.03
CA GLY A 174 9.63 -46.10 -6.33
C GLY A 174 9.46 -47.34 -5.48
#